data_5c1d9e69b19ed1c31f7eaed99ecdd6c8
#
_entry.id   5c1d9e69b19ed1c31f7eaed99ecdd6c8
#
_cell.length_a   1.000
_cell.length_b   1.000
_cell.length_c   1.000
_cell.angle_alpha   90.00
_cell.angle_beta   90.00
_cell.angle_gamma   90.00
#
_symmetry.space_group_name_H-M   'P 1'
#
loop_
_entity.id
_entity.type
_entity.pdbx_description
1 polymer ?
#
loop_
_entity_poly.entity_id
_entity_poly.type
_entity_poly.pdbx_seq_one_letter_code
_entity_poly.pdbx_strand_id
1 'polypeptide(L)'
;MALKVKAVERLLKFSNDPKDPGVYRYVMKPEMYSSLNQTKVIKEAALRSGVSQGVMKACWDAAGEVIKAWATEGHAVALPGLGTMRFGLRSKSVENVNDVKTGLIKSRRIVFTPSVDLKDELKNTSIQITCLDEQGNVLKRVTSGDSGDIEDPENENQNGNGGTNTNQPSNGGGGNTGGGGGNHEPIGD
;
A
#
# COMPACT_ATOMS: atom_id res chain seq x y z
N MET A 1 -19.55 -2.58 1.69
CA MET A 1 -19.03 -2.54 3.09
C MET A 1 -18.17 -1.30 3.22
N ALA A 2 -17.95 -0.76 4.43
CA ALA A 2 -17.11 0.42 4.63
C ALA A 2 -15.96 0.08 5.58
N LEU A 3 -14.78 0.62 5.28
CA LEU A 3 -13.64 0.59 6.21
C LEU A 3 -13.90 1.59 7.33
N LYS A 4 -13.77 1.16 8.57
CA LYS A 4 -13.96 2.01 9.74
C LYS A 4 -12.64 2.61 10.17
N VAL A 5 -12.66 3.93 10.39
CA VAL A 5 -11.51 4.72 10.83
C VAL A 5 -11.93 5.52 12.05
N LYS A 6 -11.06 5.59 13.05
CA LYS A 6 -11.18 6.48 14.20
C LYS A 6 -10.21 7.64 14.05
N ALA A 7 -10.73 8.87 14.10
CA ALA A 7 -9.93 10.07 14.23
C ALA A 7 -9.96 10.50 15.71
N VAL A 8 -8.85 10.34 16.40
CA VAL A 8 -8.72 10.62 17.84
C VAL A 8 -7.89 11.88 18.02
N GLU A 9 -8.39 12.82 18.82
CA GLU A 9 -7.63 13.99 19.19
C GLU A 9 -6.45 13.63 20.08
N ARG A 10 -5.26 14.12 19.72
CA ARG A 10 -4.02 13.87 20.45
C ARG A 10 -3.13 15.10 20.45
N LEU A 11 -2.49 15.34 21.58
CA LEU A 11 -1.41 16.33 21.69
C LEU A 11 -0.16 15.79 21.03
N LEU A 12 0.27 16.42 19.95
CA LEU A 12 1.50 16.11 19.24
C LEU A 12 2.56 17.16 19.53
N LYS A 13 3.75 16.71 19.90
CA LYS A 13 4.95 17.54 20.05
C LYS A 13 5.84 17.30 18.84
N PHE A 14 6.22 18.35 18.14
CA PHE A 14 7.06 18.30 16.94
C PHE A 14 8.52 18.64 17.22
N SER A 15 8.81 19.16 18.42
CA SER A 15 10.15 19.44 18.90
C SER A 15 10.51 18.57 20.10
N ASN A 16 11.82 18.27 20.25
CA ASN A 16 12.36 17.65 21.46
C ASN A 16 12.55 18.64 22.61
N ASP A 17 12.15 19.92 22.44
CA ASP A 17 12.21 20.93 23.47
C ASP A 17 11.19 20.60 24.57
N PRO A 18 11.61 20.47 25.86
CA PRO A 18 10.69 20.26 26.97
C PRO A 18 9.63 21.35 27.13
N LYS A 19 9.88 22.55 26.59
CA LYS A 19 8.97 23.71 26.63
C LYS A 19 7.99 23.74 25.46
N ASP A 20 8.06 22.82 24.50
CA ASP A 20 7.13 22.74 23.39
C ASP A 20 5.72 22.43 23.95
N PRO A 21 4.74 23.35 23.83
CA PRO A 21 3.39 23.14 24.33
C PRO A 21 2.67 22.04 23.58
N GLY A 22 3.18 21.63 22.40
CA GLY A 22 2.50 20.73 21.49
C GLY A 22 1.29 21.36 20.81
N VAL A 23 0.71 20.62 19.87
CA VAL A 23 -0.52 21.01 19.15
C VAL A 23 -1.47 19.83 19.14
N TYR A 24 -2.74 20.09 19.48
CA TYR A 24 -3.80 19.10 19.36
C TYR A 24 -4.12 18.85 17.89
N ARG A 25 -4.09 17.57 17.49
CA ARG A 25 -4.45 17.15 16.14
C ARG A 25 -5.22 15.85 16.16
N TYR A 26 -6.14 15.70 15.19
CA TYR A 26 -6.84 14.43 14.98
C TYR A 26 -5.93 13.45 14.23
N VAL A 27 -5.59 12.35 14.90
CA VAL A 27 -4.81 11.27 14.32
C VAL A 27 -5.75 10.17 13.89
N MET A 28 -5.74 9.85 12.59
CA MET A 28 -6.57 8.80 12.03
C MET A 28 -5.91 7.42 12.23
N LYS A 29 -6.72 6.46 12.63
CA LYS A 29 -6.31 5.06 12.79
C LYS A 29 -7.40 4.13 12.26
N PRO A 30 -7.04 3.09 11.50
CA PRO A 30 -8.02 2.08 11.11
C PRO A 30 -8.59 1.39 12.35
N GLU A 31 -9.91 1.20 12.36
CA GLU A 31 -10.58 0.37 13.35
C GLU A 31 -10.56 -1.07 12.88
N MET A 32 -9.63 -1.85 13.43
CA MET A 32 -9.51 -3.25 13.09
C MET A 32 -10.63 -4.05 13.74
N TYR A 33 -11.29 -4.90 12.94
CA TYR A 33 -12.15 -5.94 13.47
C TYR A 33 -11.32 -7.06 14.14
N SER A 34 -11.98 -8.10 14.61
CA SER A 34 -11.28 -9.26 15.15
C SER A 34 -10.37 -9.91 14.12
N SER A 35 -9.19 -10.34 14.55
CA SER A 35 -8.30 -11.15 13.72
C SER A 35 -8.97 -12.47 13.34
N LEU A 36 -8.99 -12.79 12.05
CA LEU A 36 -9.48 -14.05 11.53
C LEU A 36 -8.33 -15.06 11.48
N ASN A 37 -8.51 -16.19 12.15
CA ASN A 37 -7.51 -17.25 12.14
C ASN A 37 -7.64 -18.13 10.89
N GLN A 38 -6.59 -18.89 10.62
CA GLN A 38 -6.52 -19.83 9.50
C GLN A 38 -7.71 -20.78 9.43
N THR A 39 -8.15 -21.32 10.56
CA THR A 39 -9.27 -22.27 10.64
C THR A 39 -10.57 -21.67 10.08
N LYS A 40 -10.83 -20.38 10.38
CA LYS A 40 -12.02 -19.71 9.89
C LYS A 40 -11.94 -19.46 8.37
N VAL A 41 -10.75 -19.08 7.88
CA VAL A 41 -10.52 -18.90 6.43
C VAL A 41 -10.71 -20.23 5.69
N ILE A 42 -10.13 -21.32 6.19
CA ILE A 42 -10.28 -22.66 5.60
C ILE A 42 -11.73 -23.10 5.58
N LYS A 43 -12.47 -22.91 6.67
CA LYS A 43 -13.89 -23.27 6.76
C LYS A 43 -14.72 -22.51 5.69
N GLU A 44 -14.51 -21.22 5.55
CA GLU A 44 -15.21 -20.39 4.59
C GLU A 44 -14.84 -20.76 3.15
N ALA A 45 -13.54 -21.00 2.87
CA ALA A 45 -13.07 -21.45 1.57
C ALA A 45 -13.64 -22.82 1.18
N ALA A 46 -13.72 -23.75 2.13
CA ALA A 46 -14.33 -25.06 1.93
C ALA A 46 -15.82 -24.95 1.56
N LEU A 47 -16.56 -24.07 2.24
CA LEU A 47 -17.98 -23.81 1.93
C LEU A 47 -18.17 -23.24 0.53
N ARG A 48 -17.31 -22.31 0.11
CA ARG A 48 -17.41 -21.68 -1.22
C ARG A 48 -16.99 -22.59 -2.37
N SER A 49 -16.00 -23.46 -2.13
CA SER A 49 -15.46 -24.37 -3.14
C SER A 49 -16.23 -25.70 -3.24
N GLY A 50 -17.05 -26.04 -2.23
CA GLY A 50 -17.75 -27.31 -2.17
C GLY A 50 -16.87 -28.51 -1.79
N VAL A 51 -15.59 -28.30 -1.45
CA VAL A 51 -14.70 -29.39 -0.98
C VAL A 51 -14.76 -29.55 0.53
N SER A 52 -14.37 -30.73 1.03
CA SER A 52 -14.35 -30.95 2.47
C SER A 52 -13.31 -30.06 3.16
N GLN A 53 -13.59 -29.66 4.40
CA GLN A 53 -12.69 -28.82 5.18
C GLN A 53 -11.31 -29.48 5.38
N GLY A 54 -11.24 -30.82 5.47
CA GLY A 54 -9.97 -31.54 5.59
C GLY A 54 -9.10 -31.42 4.34
N VAL A 55 -9.71 -31.57 3.16
CA VAL A 55 -9.02 -31.40 1.88
C VAL A 55 -8.56 -29.95 1.71
N MET A 56 -9.42 -28.98 2.00
CA MET A 56 -9.08 -27.56 1.93
C MET A 56 -7.90 -27.22 2.85
N LYS A 57 -7.89 -27.78 4.08
CA LYS A 57 -6.78 -27.59 5.02
C LYS A 57 -5.46 -28.15 4.46
N ALA A 58 -5.48 -29.37 3.92
CA ALA A 58 -4.30 -29.98 3.36
C ALA A 58 -3.72 -29.18 2.19
N CYS A 59 -4.59 -28.72 1.27
CA CYS A 59 -4.17 -27.86 0.15
C CYS A 59 -3.58 -26.53 0.65
N TRP A 60 -4.23 -25.90 1.64
CA TRP A 60 -3.78 -24.62 2.22
C TRP A 60 -2.40 -24.76 2.88
N ASP A 61 -2.21 -25.79 3.69
CA ASP A 61 -0.95 -26.03 4.39
C ASP A 61 0.18 -26.31 3.38
N ALA A 62 -0.07 -27.18 2.38
CA ALA A 62 0.90 -27.49 1.34
C ALA A 62 1.30 -26.24 0.53
N ALA A 63 0.31 -25.41 0.13
CA ALA A 63 0.56 -24.16 -0.57
C ALA A 63 1.42 -23.20 0.30
N GLY A 64 1.11 -23.09 1.58
CA GLY A 64 1.87 -22.26 2.52
C GLY A 64 3.32 -22.69 2.67
N GLU A 65 3.59 -24.00 2.70
CA GLU A 65 4.95 -24.55 2.76
C GLU A 65 5.74 -24.22 1.50
N VAL A 66 5.15 -24.41 0.31
CA VAL A 66 5.79 -24.10 -0.97
C VAL A 66 6.08 -22.61 -1.09
N ILE A 67 5.10 -21.75 -0.76
CA ILE A 67 5.27 -20.30 -0.79
C ILE A 67 6.42 -19.86 0.12
N LYS A 68 6.47 -20.42 1.34
CA LYS A 68 7.55 -20.12 2.28
C LYS A 68 8.91 -20.54 1.74
N ALA A 69 9.04 -21.74 1.19
CA ALA A 69 10.28 -22.24 0.65
C ALA A 69 10.79 -21.35 -0.48
N TRP A 70 9.97 -21.08 -1.49
CA TRP A 70 10.36 -20.26 -2.63
C TRP A 70 10.68 -18.82 -2.26
N ALA A 71 9.89 -18.22 -1.35
CA ALA A 71 10.16 -16.86 -0.88
C ALA A 71 11.53 -16.78 -0.15
N THR A 72 11.92 -17.81 0.60
CA THR A 72 13.23 -17.84 1.28
C THR A 72 14.40 -18.14 0.34
N GLU A 73 14.15 -18.79 -0.78
CA GLU A 73 15.11 -18.98 -1.88
C GLU A 73 15.33 -17.72 -2.71
N GLY A 74 14.54 -16.65 -2.47
CA GLY A 74 14.67 -15.36 -3.14
C GLY A 74 13.73 -15.16 -4.33
N HIS A 75 12.78 -16.08 -4.54
CA HIS A 75 11.78 -15.93 -5.58
C HIS A 75 10.68 -14.91 -5.18
N ALA A 76 10.16 -14.21 -6.18
CA ALA A 76 8.91 -13.49 -6.06
C ALA A 76 7.76 -14.47 -6.30
N VAL A 77 6.88 -14.62 -5.31
CA VAL A 77 5.79 -15.61 -5.34
C VAL A 77 4.46 -14.90 -5.50
N ALA A 78 3.73 -15.24 -6.57
CA ALA A 78 2.39 -14.72 -6.80
C ALA A 78 1.39 -15.40 -5.85
N LEU A 79 0.57 -14.59 -5.19
CA LEU A 79 -0.54 -15.03 -4.33
C LEU A 79 -1.85 -14.74 -5.08
N PRO A 80 -2.60 -15.75 -5.51
CA PRO A 80 -3.78 -15.58 -6.35
C PRO A 80 -4.81 -14.62 -5.73
N GLY A 81 -5.22 -13.60 -6.50
CA GLY A 81 -6.18 -12.59 -6.07
C GLY A 81 -5.67 -11.57 -5.06
N LEU A 82 -4.43 -11.72 -4.58
CA LEU A 82 -3.88 -10.82 -3.56
C LEU A 82 -2.76 -9.96 -4.11
N GLY A 83 -1.77 -10.57 -4.78
CA GLY A 83 -0.59 -9.86 -5.25
C GLY A 83 0.66 -10.72 -5.26
N THR A 84 1.81 -10.11 -5.09
CA THR A 84 3.11 -10.79 -5.11
C THR A 84 3.87 -10.56 -3.82
N MET A 85 4.45 -11.62 -3.28
CA MET A 85 5.31 -11.59 -2.10
C MET A 85 6.76 -11.85 -2.50
N ARG A 86 7.70 -11.05 -2.01
CA ARG A 86 9.13 -11.22 -2.28
C ARG A 86 9.99 -10.88 -1.07
N PHE A 87 11.20 -11.42 -1.07
CA PHE A 87 12.23 -11.05 -0.09
C PHE A 87 12.75 -9.63 -0.38
N GLY A 88 13.02 -8.88 0.68
CA GLY A 88 13.65 -7.58 0.62
C GLY A 88 14.63 -7.40 1.77
N LEU A 89 15.55 -6.46 1.62
CA LEU A 89 16.51 -6.11 2.65
C LEU A 89 16.73 -4.60 2.73
N ARG A 90 17.18 -4.15 3.89
CA ARG A 90 17.76 -2.81 4.08
C ARG A 90 19.22 -2.95 4.40
N SER A 91 20.08 -2.22 3.70
CA SER A 91 21.52 -2.19 3.92
C SER A 91 22.04 -0.77 3.97
N LYS A 92 23.25 -0.60 4.53
CA LYS A 92 24.05 0.60 4.30
C LYS A 92 24.74 0.48 2.94
N SER A 93 24.91 1.61 2.24
CA SER A 93 25.77 1.71 1.06
C SER A 93 27.22 1.97 1.48
N VAL A 94 28.18 1.54 0.66
CA VAL A 94 29.61 1.81 0.78
C VAL A 94 30.16 2.16 -0.59
N GLU A 95 31.20 2.95 -0.65
CA GLU A 95 31.79 3.41 -1.92
C GLU A 95 32.75 2.37 -2.50
N ASN A 96 33.48 1.66 -1.63
CA ASN A 96 34.49 0.70 -2.07
C ASN A 96 33.95 -0.73 -1.96
N VAL A 97 34.16 -1.53 -3.01
CA VAL A 97 33.76 -2.94 -3.08
C VAL A 97 34.38 -3.78 -1.95
N ASN A 98 35.58 -3.42 -1.51
CA ASN A 98 36.28 -4.14 -0.44
C ASN A 98 35.63 -3.96 0.95
N ASP A 99 34.76 -2.95 1.09
CA ASP A 99 34.01 -2.68 2.33
C ASP A 99 32.66 -3.42 2.35
N VAL A 100 32.29 -4.11 1.27
CA VAL A 100 31.05 -4.88 1.19
C VAL A 100 31.16 -6.11 2.09
N LYS A 101 30.27 -6.18 3.09
CA LYS A 101 30.18 -7.26 4.06
C LYS A 101 28.74 -7.50 4.51
N THR A 102 28.44 -8.70 4.96
CA THR A 102 27.10 -9.08 5.42
C THR A 102 26.58 -8.22 6.58
N GLY A 103 27.50 -7.69 7.41
CA GLY A 103 27.16 -6.75 8.50
C GLY A 103 26.61 -5.39 8.06
N LEU A 104 26.64 -5.07 6.77
CA LEU A 104 25.96 -3.90 6.20
C LEU A 104 24.45 -4.07 6.12
N ILE A 105 23.97 -5.32 6.12
CA ILE A 105 22.54 -5.64 6.09
C ILE A 105 21.94 -5.34 7.44
N LYS A 106 21.15 -4.25 7.53
CA LYS A 106 20.49 -3.82 8.76
C LYS A 106 19.28 -4.67 9.13
N SER A 107 18.48 -5.05 8.14
CA SER A 107 17.27 -5.85 8.35
C SER A 107 16.87 -6.62 7.10
N ARG A 108 16.18 -7.73 7.31
CA ARG A 108 15.52 -8.53 6.29
C ARG A 108 14.03 -8.34 6.43
N ARG A 109 13.30 -8.26 5.34
CA ARG A 109 11.84 -8.07 5.32
C ARG A 109 11.19 -8.86 4.20
N ILE A 110 9.91 -9.15 4.36
CA ILE A 110 9.06 -9.58 3.27
C ILE A 110 8.34 -8.35 2.75
N VAL A 111 8.36 -8.15 1.44
CA VAL A 111 7.63 -7.10 0.74
C VAL A 111 6.45 -7.76 0.05
N PHE A 112 5.28 -7.19 0.25
CA PHE A 112 4.05 -7.60 -0.41
C PHE A 112 3.60 -6.48 -1.33
N THR A 113 3.42 -6.81 -2.62
CA THR A 113 2.93 -5.90 -3.66
C THR A 113 1.51 -6.32 -4.02
N PRO A 114 0.48 -5.52 -3.69
CA PRO A 114 -0.90 -5.86 -3.99
C PRO A 114 -1.15 -5.97 -5.50
N SER A 115 -2.07 -6.87 -5.89
CA SER A 115 -2.56 -6.95 -7.27
C SER A 115 -3.37 -5.70 -7.66
N VAL A 116 -3.53 -5.47 -8.95
CA VAL A 116 -4.36 -4.37 -9.46
C VAL A 116 -5.80 -4.53 -8.97
N ASP A 117 -6.36 -5.74 -9.07
CA ASP A 117 -7.72 -6.03 -8.62
C ASP A 117 -7.93 -5.68 -7.14
N LEU A 118 -6.96 -6.05 -6.28
CA LEU A 118 -7.04 -5.72 -4.85
C LEU A 118 -6.94 -4.21 -4.60
N LYS A 119 -6.08 -3.51 -5.35
CA LYS A 119 -5.97 -2.05 -5.28
C LYS A 119 -7.28 -1.38 -5.68
N ASP A 120 -7.88 -1.82 -6.77
CA ASP A 120 -9.15 -1.27 -7.27
C ASP A 120 -10.31 -1.54 -6.30
N GLU A 121 -10.38 -2.74 -5.71
CA GLU A 121 -11.37 -3.05 -4.69
C GLU A 121 -11.22 -2.16 -3.45
N LEU A 122 -9.99 -1.93 -2.98
CA LEU A 122 -9.71 -1.03 -1.86
C LEU A 122 -10.07 0.42 -2.20
N LYS A 123 -9.75 0.87 -3.41
CA LYS A 123 -10.06 2.22 -3.89
C LYS A 123 -11.57 2.48 -3.98
N ASN A 124 -12.34 1.46 -4.35
CA ASN A 124 -13.80 1.52 -4.43
C ASN A 124 -14.50 1.28 -3.09
N THR A 125 -13.76 0.93 -2.04
CA THR A 125 -14.33 0.69 -0.72
C THR A 125 -14.55 1.99 0.02
N SER A 126 -15.79 2.27 0.42
CA SER A 126 -16.12 3.48 1.19
C SER A 126 -15.45 3.50 2.56
N ILE A 127 -15.17 4.70 3.07
CA ILE A 127 -14.57 4.92 4.39
C ILE A 127 -15.61 5.60 5.30
N GLN A 128 -15.74 5.09 6.52
CA GLN A 128 -16.52 5.70 7.59
C GLN A 128 -15.58 6.13 8.72
N ILE A 129 -15.49 7.46 8.94
CA ILE A 129 -14.63 8.03 9.97
C ILE A 129 -15.48 8.42 11.18
N THR A 130 -15.09 7.97 12.36
CA THR A 130 -15.67 8.41 13.64
C THR A 130 -14.65 9.28 14.35
N CYS A 131 -14.98 10.57 14.53
CA CYS A 131 -14.14 11.52 15.25
C CYS A 131 -14.46 11.45 16.75
N LEU A 132 -13.42 11.27 17.54
CA LEU A 132 -13.49 11.13 19.00
C LEU A 132 -12.66 12.24 19.66
N ASP A 133 -13.15 12.74 20.80
CA ASP A 133 -12.37 13.61 21.68
C ASP A 133 -11.32 12.80 22.48
N GLU A 134 -10.56 13.49 23.36
CA GLU A 134 -9.58 12.83 24.25
C GLU A 134 -10.22 11.82 25.21
N GLN A 135 -11.47 12.03 25.59
CA GLN A 135 -12.23 11.18 26.50
C GLN A 135 -12.87 9.99 25.79
N GLY A 136 -12.83 9.95 24.44
CA GLY A 136 -13.41 8.90 23.63
C GLY A 136 -14.89 9.12 23.27
N ASN A 137 -15.45 10.31 23.50
CA ASN A 137 -16.81 10.61 23.09
C ASN A 137 -16.85 10.89 21.57
N VAL A 138 -17.94 10.50 20.93
CA VAL A 138 -18.13 10.73 19.49
C VAL A 138 -18.55 12.17 19.24
N LEU A 139 -17.69 12.92 18.56
CA LEU A 139 -17.96 14.30 18.16
C LEU A 139 -18.66 14.36 16.80
N LYS A 140 -18.22 13.55 15.83
CA LYS A 140 -18.70 13.59 14.46
C LYS A 140 -18.51 12.25 13.76
N ARG A 141 -19.37 11.93 12.78
CA ARG A 141 -19.19 10.83 11.84
C ARG A 141 -19.17 11.38 10.43
N VAL A 142 -18.21 10.90 9.64
CA VAL A 142 -18.05 11.27 8.22
C VAL A 142 -18.00 9.98 7.41
N THR A 143 -18.73 9.95 6.29
CA THR A 143 -18.67 8.84 5.34
C THR A 143 -18.25 9.41 4.01
N SER A 144 -17.21 8.81 3.40
CA SER A 144 -16.71 9.18 2.09
C SER A 144 -16.68 7.95 1.19
N GLY A 145 -17.01 8.14 -0.09
CA GLY A 145 -16.77 7.14 -1.14
C GLY A 145 -15.34 7.20 -1.69
N ASP A 146 -14.61 8.29 -1.39
CA ASP A 146 -13.22 8.42 -1.77
C ASP A 146 -12.32 7.85 -0.67
N SER A 147 -11.57 6.81 -1.02
CA SER A 147 -10.69 6.09 -0.10
C SER A 147 -9.23 6.57 -0.13
N GLY A 148 -8.92 7.54 -1.00
CA GLY A 148 -7.56 8.05 -1.20
C GLY A 148 -6.68 7.12 -2.04
N ASP A 149 -5.42 7.50 -2.17
CA ASP A 149 -4.43 6.71 -2.90
C ASP A 149 -3.96 5.50 -2.11
N ILE A 150 -3.62 4.43 -2.84
CA ILE A 150 -3.07 3.21 -2.25
C ILE A 150 -1.54 3.31 -2.27
N GLU A 151 -0.94 3.17 -1.09
CA GLU A 151 0.52 3.06 -0.99
C GLU A 151 1.01 1.83 -1.74
N ASP A 152 1.95 2.06 -2.66
CA ASP A 152 2.65 1.00 -3.36
C ASP A 152 4.07 0.88 -2.76
N PRO A 153 4.40 -0.24 -2.10
CA PRO A 153 5.72 -0.42 -1.49
C PRO A 153 6.87 -0.40 -2.50
N GLU A 154 6.59 -0.48 -3.80
CA GLU A 154 7.60 -0.31 -4.86
C GLU A 154 7.88 1.16 -5.17
N ASN A 155 6.94 2.07 -4.92
CA ASN A 155 7.11 3.51 -5.13
C ASN A 155 7.79 4.24 -3.95
N GLU A 156 7.91 3.65 -2.79
CA GLU A 156 8.60 4.27 -1.64
C GLU A 156 10.09 4.59 -1.92
N ASN A 157 10.70 3.95 -2.91
CA ASN A 157 12.11 4.19 -3.25
C ASN A 157 12.35 5.40 -4.16
N GLN A 158 11.31 6.04 -4.72
CA GLN A 158 11.48 7.19 -5.62
C GLN A 158 11.26 8.55 -4.96
N ASN A 159 10.72 8.60 -3.73
CA ASN A 159 10.35 9.87 -3.08
C ASN A 159 11.27 10.26 -1.91
N GLY A 160 12.55 10.04 -2.06
CA GLY A 160 13.62 10.45 -1.12
C GLY A 160 14.35 11.70 -1.54
N ASN A 161 13.76 12.65 -2.31
CA ASN A 161 14.34 13.98 -2.47
C ASN A 161 13.31 15.02 -2.92
N GLY A 162 13.17 16.07 -2.08
CA GLY A 162 12.82 17.42 -2.52
C GLY A 162 11.34 17.73 -2.64
N GLY A 163 10.78 18.23 -1.54
CA GLY A 163 9.63 19.11 -1.61
C GLY A 163 9.95 20.37 -2.40
N THR A 164 9.02 20.76 -3.24
CA THR A 164 8.54 22.14 -3.33
C THR A 164 7.28 22.15 -4.19
N ASN A 165 6.22 22.38 -3.49
CA ASN A 165 4.92 22.71 -4.05
C ASN A 165 4.96 24.14 -4.60
N THR A 166 4.72 24.35 -5.88
CA THR A 166 4.28 25.63 -6.41
C THR A 166 3.09 25.42 -7.32
N ASN A 167 1.91 25.56 -6.73
CA ASN A 167 0.68 25.92 -7.44
C ASN A 167 0.88 27.25 -8.16
N GLN A 168 0.69 27.26 -9.47
CA GLN A 168 0.21 28.45 -10.14
C GLN A 168 -0.58 28.06 -11.40
N PRO A 169 -1.81 28.53 -11.53
CA PRO A 169 -2.60 28.38 -12.74
C PRO A 169 -2.24 29.50 -13.72
N SER A 170 -1.91 29.19 -14.94
CA SER A 170 -1.88 30.19 -16.02
C SER A 170 -2.87 29.82 -17.11
N ASN A 171 -3.80 30.73 -17.20
CA ASN A 171 -4.81 30.93 -18.22
C ASN A 171 -4.21 31.56 -19.51
N GLY A 172 -4.86 31.30 -20.66
CA GLY A 172 -4.76 32.09 -21.88
C GLY A 172 -3.97 31.43 -22.98
N GLY A 173 -4.56 31.00 -24.07
CA GLY A 173 -5.26 31.76 -25.04
C GLY A 173 -4.53 31.71 -26.36
N GLY A 174 -5.17 31.16 -27.40
CA GLY A 174 -5.18 31.76 -28.72
C GLY A 174 -4.23 31.32 -29.81
N GLY A 175 -4.78 30.79 -30.90
CA GLY A 175 -4.45 31.21 -32.24
C GLY A 175 -3.58 30.27 -33.11
N ASN A 176 -4.20 29.47 -33.91
CA ASN A 176 -4.51 29.65 -35.34
C ASN A 176 -3.40 29.40 -36.38
N THR A 177 -3.80 28.68 -37.43
CA THR A 177 -3.29 28.58 -38.83
C THR A 177 -1.93 27.90 -39.06
N GLY A 178 -1.83 26.94 -39.92
CA GLY A 178 -2.20 26.70 -41.29
C GLY A 178 -1.19 25.84 -41.99
N GLY A 179 -1.63 24.91 -42.80
CA GLY A 179 -1.22 24.78 -44.18
C GLY A 179 -0.12 23.80 -44.60
N GLY A 180 -0.51 22.85 -45.43
CA GLY A 180 0.29 22.32 -46.52
C GLY A 180 1.10 21.05 -46.20
N GLY A 181 0.78 19.85 -46.68
CA GLY A 181 0.65 19.44 -48.07
C GLY A 181 1.92 18.70 -48.46
N GLY A 182 1.81 17.43 -48.86
CA GLY A 182 2.90 16.73 -49.51
C GLY A 182 2.87 15.22 -49.40
N ASN A 183 2.18 14.59 -50.33
CA ASN A 183 2.24 13.16 -50.67
C ASN A 183 3.68 12.68 -50.91
N HIS A 184 3.96 11.44 -50.56
CA HIS A 184 4.58 10.47 -51.48
C HIS A 184 4.52 9.06 -50.91
N GLU A 185 3.81 8.20 -51.60
CA GLU A 185 3.97 6.75 -51.61
C GLU A 185 5.00 6.31 -52.63
N PRO A 186 5.14 4.99 -52.88
CA PRO A 186 5.88 3.94 -52.15
C PRO A 186 7.00 3.38 -53.06
N ILE A 187 7.61 2.27 -52.74
CA ILE A 187 8.27 1.18 -53.51
C ILE A 187 9.17 0.44 -52.52
N GLY A 188 9.04 -0.87 -52.19
CA GLY A 188 9.09 -2.03 -53.07
C GLY A 188 10.50 -2.63 -53.12
N ASP A 189 10.73 -3.65 -52.33
CA ASP A 189 11.26 -4.99 -52.61
C ASP A 189 11.43 -5.76 -51.34
#